data_5ab090a65cf7c15f4cc81d8f5f00dde3
#
_entry.id   5ab090a65cf7c15f4cc81d8f5f00dde3
#
_cell.length_a   1.000
_cell.length_b   1.000
_cell.length_c   1.000
_cell.angle_alpha   90.00
_cell.angle_beta   90.00
_cell.angle_gamma   90.00
#
_symmetry.space_group_name_H-M   'P 1'
#
loop_
_entity.id
_entity.type
_entity.pdbx_description
1 polymer ?
#
loop_
_entity_poly.entity_id
_entity_poly.type
_entity_poly.pdbx_seq_one_letter_code
_entity_poly.pdbx_strand_id
1 'polypeptide(L)'
;MIESAVPAFKMDAEIIAVGSELLTPYRQDTNSLYLTERLNTLGIEVRYKTVVGDDRERLTNAFRAALKRSSLIILTGGLGPTEDDINREVVAEVLERRLREVVEIRRSIEERFARLGRAMSPNNVRQALVPEGAEWLENRKGTAPGLWLEMDGVKIILLPGPPHELEAMFETACLPRLARVATLRRLRSRVYKVVGLPESEVDYRIAPLYKTCSNPVTTILASPGAIEVHLRASAATDEEAEALLNQLGDQIELALGENVFSSRGESLEEVVAMYLNMRQKTLAVAESCTGGLVSERLTRVPGSSSFFLGGVVVYSNELKTKLAGVPPALLQAHGAVSKPAAQALAEGIRNRSGASVGVGITGIAGPSGGSREKPVGLVYVSLADERGTQVREFRFPGDRERIRHWASQAALELIRRRLR
;
A
#
# COMPACT_ATOMS: atom_id res chain seq x y z
N MET A 1 -1.25 -41.25 -29.39
CA MET A 1 -1.88 -41.27 -28.06
C MET A 1 -1.62 -39.89 -27.46
N ILE A 2 -2.65 -39.04 -27.39
CA ILE A 2 -2.59 -37.71 -26.80
C ILE A 2 -2.86 -37.95 -25.33
N GLU A 3 -1.82 -37.87 -24.49
CA GLU A 3 -1.99 -37.81 -23.03
C GLU A 3 -2.86 -36.60 -22.72
N SER A 4 -4.06 -36.87 -22.24
CA SER A 4 -4.94 -35.85 -21.68
C SER A 4 -4.25 -35.29 -20.45
N ALA A 5 -3.67 -34.09 -20.58
CA ALA A 5 -3.19 -33.34 -19.43
C ALA A 5 -4.37 -33.13 -18.47
N VAL A 6 -4.30 -33.75 -17.31
CA VAL A 6 -5.21 -33.52 -16.20
C VAL A 6 -5.15 -31.99 -15.93
N PRO A 7 -6.28 -31.26 -15.94
CA PRO A 7 -6.26 -29.85 -15.66
C PRO A 7 -5.67 -29.65 -14.27
N ALA A 8 -4.50 -29.01 -14.19
CA ALA A 8 -3.86 -28.68 -12.93
C ALA A 8 -4.86 -27.88 -12.09
N PHE A 9 -5.29 -28.43 -10.96
CA PHE A 9 -6.25 -27.83 -10.05
C PHE A 9 -5.69 -26.46 -9.64
N LYS A 10 -6.32 -25.40 -10.14
CA LYS A 10 -5.93 -24.02 -9.80
C LYS A 10 -6.31 -23.78 -8.33
N MET A 11 -5.32 -23.81 -7.42
CA MET A 11 -5.57 -23.50 -6.01
C MET A 11 -5.92 -22.00 -5.89
N ASP A 12 -7.13 -21.71 -5.45
CA ASP A 12 -7.57 -20.38 -5.08
C ASP A 12 -7.87 -20.31 -3.58
N ALA A 13 -7.72 -19.13 -3.02
CA ALA A 13 -7.85 -18.91 -1.59
C ALA A 13 -8.99 -17.93 -1.26
N GLU A 14 -9.60 -18.17 -0.11
CA GLU A 14 -10.46 -17.21 0.58
C GLU A 14 -9.91 -16.95 1.99
N ILE A 15 -9.89 -15.67 2.39
CA ILE A 15 -9.50 -15.26 3.74
C ILE A 15 -10.74 -14.74 4.46
N ILE A 16 -11.01 -15.28 5.64
CA ILE A 16 -12.10 -14.85 6.52
C ILE A 16 -11.45 -14.23 7.77
N ALA A 17 -11.49 -12.93 7.87
CA ALA A 17 -11.03 -12.19 9.04
C ALA A 17 -12.17 -12.07 10.05
N VAL A 18 -11.95 -12.60 11.25
CA VAL A 18 -12.97 -12.64 12.31
C VAL A 18 -12.56 -11.74 13.46
N GLY A 19 -13.44 -10.83 13.80
CA GLY A 19 -13.28 -9.87 14.88
C GLY A 19 -14.23 -8.69 14.71
N SER A 20 -15.06 -8.40 15.71
CA SER A 20 -16.02 -7.31 15.70
C SER A 20 -15.34 -5.94 15.61
N GLU A 21 -14.10 -5.80 16.13
CA GLU A 21 -13.30 -4.59 16.02
C GLU A 21 -12.91 -4.24 14.58
N LEU A 22 -12.81 -5.24 13.68
CA LEU A 22 -12.51 -5.04 12.26
C LEU A 22 -13.67 -4.42 11.48
N LEU A 23 -14.88 -4.46 12.03
CA LEU A 23 -16.07 -3.81 11.48
C LEU A 23 -16.22 -2.36 11.97
N THR A 24 -15.30 -1.89 12.80
CA THR A 24 -15.26 -0.51 13.29
C THR A 24 -14.30 0.36 12.46
N PRO A 25 -14.44 1.70 12.44
CA PRO A 25 -13.52 2.56 11.69
C PRO A 25 -12.12 2.68 12.33
N TYR A 26 -11.87 2.03 13.47
CA TYR A 26 -10.64 2.18 14.26
C TYR A 26 -9.61 1.08 14.03
N ARG A 27 -10.00 0.00 13.35
CA ARG A 27 -9.11 -1.13 13.08
C ARG A 27 -9.15 -1.53 11.61
N GLN A 28 -8.00 -1.79 11.05
CA GLN A 28 -7.82 -2.28 9.69
C GLN A 28 -7.35 -3.74 9.73
N ASP A 29 -7.89 -4.55 8.83
CA ASP A 29 -7.44 -5.93 8.63
C ASP A 29 -6.11 -5.95 7.87
N THR A 30 -5.01 -5.95 8.62
CA THR A 30 -3.65 -6.08 8.08
C THR A 30 -3.27 -7.54 7.82
N ASN A 31 -3.89 -8.49 8.52
CA ASN A 31 -3.64 -9.92 8.35
C ASN A 31 -3.98 -10.41 6.94
N SER A 32 -5.14 -10.01 6.42
CA SER A 32 -5.53 -10.38 5.05
C SER A 32 -4.62 -9.78 3.99
N LEU A 33 -4.05 -8.60 4.22
CA LEU A 33 -3.07 -7.99 3.31
C LEU A 33 -1.79 -8.82 3.29
N TYR A 34 -1.23 -9.12 4.46
CA TYR A 34 -0.05 -9.94 4.61
C TYR A 34 -0.23 -11.34 3.98
N LEU A 35 -1.30 -12.04 4.33
CA LEU A 35 -1.59 -13.38 3.78
C LEU A 35 -1.73 -13.35 2.26
N THR A 36 -2.38 -12.32 1.71
CA THR A 36 -2.50 -12.16 0.25
C THR A 36 -1.15 -12.03 -0.42
N GLU A 37 -0.26 -11.21 0.14
CA GLU A 37 1.10 -11.05 -0.38
C GLU A 37 1.84 -12.38 -0.36
N ARG A 38 1.82 -13.09 0.77
CA ARG A 38 2.52 -14.39 0.92
C ARG A 38 1.95 -15.48 0.02
N LEU A 39 0.63 -15.58 -0.11
CA LEU A 39 -0.02 -16.54 -1.00
C LEU A 39 0.30 -16.26 -2.49
N ASN A 40 0.36 -15.00 -2.85
CA ASN A 40 0.75 -14.61 -4.21
C ASN A 40 2.18 -15.05 -4.56
N THR A 41 3.13 -15.07 -3.60
CA THR A 41 4.48 -15.60 -3.85
C THR A 41 4.48 -17.09 -4.20
N LEU A 42 3.46 -17.83 -3.78
CA LEU A 42 3.24 -19.25 -4.10
C LEU A 42 2.38 -19.46 -5.37
N GLY A 43 1.94 -18.40 -6.02
CA GLY A 43 1.03 -18.50 -7.16
C GLY A 43 -0.42 -18.83 -6.78
N ILE A 44 -0.78 -18.73 -5.48
CA ILE A 44 -2.13 -18.93 -4.97
C ILE A 44 -2.88 -17.60 -5.03
N GLU A 45 -3.97 -17.57 -5.81
CA GLU A 45 -4.78 -16.37 -5.98
C GLU A 45 -5.81 -16.23 -4.86
N VAL A 46 -5.79 -15.12 -4.11
CA VAL A 46 -6.86 -14.78 -3.17
C VAL A 46 -8.01 -14.16 -3.93
N ARG A 47 -9.15 -14.87 -3.99
CA ARG A 47 -10.34 -14.43 -4.73
C ARG A 47 -11.36 -13.72 -3.85
N TYR A 48 -11.41 -14.09 -2.58
CA TYR A 48 -12.36 -13.50 -1.64
C TYR A 48 -11.67 -13.13 -0.35
N LYS A 49 -12.05 -11.99 0.19
CA LYS A 49 -11.73 -11.54 1.54
C LYS A 49 -13.03 -11.17 2.21
N THR A 50 -13.36 -11.84 3.30
CA THR A 50 -14.59 -11.64 4.05
C THR A 50 -14.22 -11.18 5.46
N VAL A 51 -14.80 -10.08 5.93
CA VAL A 51 -14.68 -9.64 7.33
C VAL A 51 -15.98 -9.95 8.03
N VAL A 52 -15.91 -10.66 9.16
CA VAL A 52 -17.06 -11.07 9.95
C VAL A 52 -16.82 -10.69 11.42
N GLY A 53 -17.84 -10.14 12.08
CA GLY A 53 -17.78 -9.97 13.54
C GLY A 53 -17.88 -11.32 14.27
N ASP A 54 -17.73 -11.29 15.60
CA ASP A 54 -17.79 -12.47 16.49
C ASP A 54 -19.23 -12.96 16.65
N ASP A 55 -19.86 -13.28 15.55
CA ASP A 55 -21.24 -13.75 15.44
C ASP A 55 -21.28 -15.14 14.80
N ARG A 56 -21.78 -16.10 15.56
CA ARG A 56 -21.80 -17.53 15.17
C ARG A 56 -22.53 -17.77 13.87
N GLU A 57 -23.72 -17.18 13.66
CA GLU A 57 -24.54 -17.42 12.48
C GLU A 57 -23.86 -16.85 11.23
N ARG A 58 -23.38 -15.62 11.32
CA ARG A 58 -22.68 -14.95 10.21
C ARG A 58 -21.40 -15.65 9.83
N LEU A 59 -20.60 -16.07 10.81
CA LEU A 59 -19.38 -16.82 10.56
C LEU A 59 -19.68 -18.19 9.94
N THR A 60 -20.70 -18.91 10.45
CA THR A 60 -21.17 -20.18 9.87
C THR A 60 -21.54 -20.01 8.40
N ASN A 61 -22.30 -18.97 8.07
CA ASN A 61 -22.72 -18.70 6.70
C ASN A 61 -21.54 -18.33 5.80
N ALA A 62 -20.62 -17.51 6.26
CA ALA A 62 -19.41 -17.14 5.52
C ALA A 62 -18.51 -18.36 5.25
N PHE A 63 -18.28 -19.21 6.28
CA PHE A 63 -17.44 -20.38 6.13
C PHE A 63 -18.08 -21.45 5.22
N ARG A 64 -19.40 -21.70 5.32
CA ARG A 64 -20.12 -22.57 4.38
C ARG A 64 -20.08 -22.08 2.93
N ALA A 65 -20.14 -20.78 2.73
CA ALA A 65 -20.00 -20.19 1.40
C ALA A 65 -18.57 -20.41 0.85
N ALA A 66 -17.55 -20.21 1.68
CA ALA A 66 -16.15 -20.42 1.32
C ALA A 66 -15.85 -21.88 0.94
N LEU A 67 -16.38 -22.85 1.68
CA LEU A 67 -16.24 -24.29 1.38
C LEU A 67 -16.75 -24.69 0.00
N LYS A 68 -17.73 -23.97 -0.55
CA LYS A 68 -18.32 -24.28 -1.86
C LYS A 68 -17.54 -23.73 -3.04
N ARG A 69 -16.63 -22.76 -2.81
CA ARG A 69 -16.03 -21.95 -3.90
C ARG A 69 -14.52 -21.79 -3.84
N SER A 70 -13.88 -22.23 -2.76
CA SER A 70 -12.45 -22.02 -2.56
C SER A 70 -11.77 -23.33 -2.17
N SER A 71 -10.56 -23.56 -2.67
CA SER A 71 -9.75 -24.74 -2.38
C SER A 71 -8.81 -24.56 -1.18
N LEU A 72 -8.61 -23.30 -0.76
CA LEU A 72 -7.90 -22.94 0.46
C LEU A 72 -8.70 -21.87 1.20
N ILE A 73 -8.98 -22.13 2.47
CA ILE A 73 -9.69 -21.19 3.35
C ILE A 73 -8.80 -20.90 4.55
N ILE A 74 -8.56 -19.61 4.81
CA ILE A 74 -7.79 -19.16 5.97
C ILE A 74 -8.69 -18.29 6.84
N LEU A 75 -8.96 -18.76 8.07
CA LEU A 75 -9.65 -17.97 9.08
C LEU A 75 -8.61 -17.30 9.99
N THR A 76 -8.76 -16.01 10.27
CA THR A 76 -7.87 -15.27 11.18
C THR A 76 -8.65 -14.67 12.34
N GLY A 77 -8.10 -14.71 13.54
CA GLY A 77 -8.79 -14.28 14.77
C GLY A 77 -9.58 -15.37 15.45
N GLY A 78 -10.32 -15.06 16.52
CA GLY A 78 -11.27 -15.92 17.20
C GLY A 78 -10.73 -17.26 17.74
N LEU A 79 -9.42 -17.31 18.08
CA LEU A 79 -8.75 -18.50 18.67
C LEU A 79 -8.30 -18.29 20.11
N GLY A 80 -8.62 -17.16 20.71
CA GLY A 80 -8.32 -16.86 22.09
C GLY A 80 -9.13 -17.69 23.08
N PRO A 81 -9.07 -17.31 24.38
CA PRO A 81 -9.76 -18.01 25.45
C PRO A 81 -11.13 -17.41 25.82
N THR A 82 -11.54 -16.33 25.17
CA THR A 82 -12.74 -15.56 25.51
C THR A 82 -14.00 -16.14 24.88
N GLU A 83 -15.19 -15.73 25.32
CA GLU A 83 -16.46 -16.30 24.84
C GLU A 83 -16.77 -15.92 23.38
N ASP A 84 -16.21 -14.83 22.92
CA ASP A 84 -16.28 -14.34 21.54
C ASP A 84 -15.30 -15.05 20.58
N ASP A 85 -14.35 -15.82 21.10
CA ASP A 85 -13.44 -16.66 20.31
C ASP A 85 -14.13 -17.96 19.86
N ILE A 86 -14.87 -17.90 18.76
CA ILE A 86 -15.79 -18.98 18.33
C ILE A 86 -15.34 -19.76 17.08
N ASN A 87 -14.18 -19.42 16.50
CA ASN A 87 -13.76 -20.01 15.21
C ASN A 87 -13.61 -21.55 15.27
N ARG A 88 -13.04 -22.08 16.34
CA ARG A 88 -12.89 -23.54 16.52
C ARG A 88 -14.21 -24.25 16.54
N GLU A 89 -15.14 -23.73 17.34
CA GLU A 89 -16.47 -24.25 17.53
C GLU A 89 -17.29 -24.23 16.23
N VAL A 90 -17.27 -23.09 15.53
CA VAL A 90 -18.00 -22.94 14.26
C VAL A 90 -17.41 -23.86 13.17
N VAL A 91 -16.10 -23.93 13.06
CA VAL A 91 -15.46 -24.82 12.08
C VAL A 91 -15.75 -26.28 12.41
N ALA A 92 -15.66 -26.67 13.68
CA ALA A 92 -15.98 -28.03 14.09
C ALA A 92 -17.45 -28.41 13.83
N GLU A 93 -18.39 -27.50 14.11
CA GLU A 93 -19.83 -27.69 13.84
C GLU A 93 -20.13 -27.83 12.36
N VAL A 94 -19.62 -26.93 11.54
CA VAL A 94 -19.86 -26.94 10.09
C VAL A 94 -19.27 -28.17 9.40
N LEU A 95 -18.13 -28.65 9.91
CA LEU A 95 -17.48 -29.87 9.41
C LEU A 95 -17.98 -31.16 10.07
N GLU A 96 -18.97 -31.07 10.97
CA GLU A 96 -19.53 -32.19 11.74
C GLU A 96 -18.46 -32.96 12.52
N ARG A 97 -17.46 -32.23 13.07
CA ARG A 97 -16.34 -32.81 13.83
C ARG A 97 -16.48 -32.49 15.33
N ARG A 98 -16.17 -33.46 16.18
CA ARG A 98 -16.14 -33.22 17.62
C ARG A 98 -14.89 -32.45 18.01
N LEU A 99 -15.02 -31.59 19.01
CA LEU A 99 -13.87 -30.97 19.67
C LEU A 99 -13.29 -31.92 20.69
N ARG A 100 -11.98 -32.14 20.65
CA ARG A 100 -11.24 -32.93 21.64
C ARG A 100 -10.16 -32.08 22.29
N GLU A 101 -9.98 -32.25 23.59
CA GLU A 101 -8.87 -31.62 24.29
C GLU A 101 -7.56 -32.35 23.92
N VAL A 102 -6.55 -31.55 23.52
CA VAL A 102 -5.19 -32.02 23.24
C VAL A 102 -4.31 -31.67 24.43
N VAL A 103 -3.88 -32.73 25.17
CA VAL A 103 -3.13 -32.58 26.43
C VAL A 103 -1.81 -31.81 26.21
N GLU A 104 -1.15 -32.05 25.10
CA GLU A 104 0.13 -31.39 24.72
C GLU A 104 -0.05 -29.86 24.58
N ILE A 105 -1.15 -29.42 24.00
CA ILE A 105 -1.48 -27.99 23.87
C ILE A 105 -1.72 -27.40 25.25
N ARG A 106 -2.58 -28.05 26.05
CA ARG A 106 -2.86 -27.60 27.41
C ARG A 106 -1.59 -27.45 28.22
N ARG A 107 -0.73 -28.47 28.21
CA ARG A 107 0.56 -28.44 28.89
C ARG A 107 1.45 -27.29 28.41
N SER A 108 1.54 -27.05 27.12
CA SER A 108 2.30 -25.95 26.57
C SER A 108 1.80 -24.57 27.05
N ILE A 109 0.48 -24.41 27.16
CA ILE A 109 -0.13 -23.19 27.70
C ILE A 109 0.20 -23.05 29.20
N GLU A 110 0.04 -24.11 30.00
CA GLU A 110 0.37 -24.13 31.43
C GLU A 110 1.83 -23.78 31.68
N GLU A 111 2.75 -24.39 30.93
CA GLU A 111 4.19 -24.10 31.02
C GLU A 111 4.52 -22.63 30.63
N ARG A 112 3.80 -22.08 29.68
CA ARG A 112 3.97 -20.67 29.29
C ARG A 112 3.53 -19.72 30.38
N PHE A 113 2.38 -19.96 31.00
CA PHE A 113 1.91 -19.18 32.15
C PHE A 113 2.84 -19.31 33.36
N ALA A 114 3.34 -20.51 33.62
CA ALA A 114 4.31 -20.77 34.71
C ALA A 114 5.62 -19.97 34.51
N ARG A 115 6.14 -19.92 33.26
CA ARG A 115 7.32 -19.10 32.92
C ARG A 115 7.10 -17.59 33.12
N LEU A 116 5.84 -17.14 33.04
CA LEU A 116 5.48 -15.75 33.31
C LEU A 116 5.13 -15.49 34.78
N GLY A 117 5.30 -16.50 35.65
CA GLY A 117 4.95 -16.38 37.07
C GLY A 117 3.45 -16.21 37.33
N ARG A 118 2.58 -16.69 36.42
CA ARG A 118 1.13 -16.54 36.50
C ARG A 118 0.44 -17.91 36.45
N ALA A 119 -0.70 -18.04 37.13
CA ALA A 119 -1.56 -19.20 36.98
C ALA A 119 -2.37 -19.10 35.68
N MET A 120 -2.55 -20.24 35.01
CA MET A 120 -3.42 -20.32 33.83
C MET A 120 -4.89 -20.16 34.28
N SER A 121 -5.63 -19.27 33.64
CA SER A 121 -7.07 -19.11 33.86
C SER A 121 -7.85 -20.33 33.32
N PRO A 122 -8.94 -20.79 33.95
CA PRO A 122 -9.75 -21.88 33.44
C PRO A 122 -10.21 -21.72 31.97
N ASN A 123 -10.47 -20.53 31.53
CA ASN A 123 -10.89 -20.25 30.14
C ASN A 123 -9.83 -20.67 29.13
N ASN A 124 -8.54 -20.62 29.47
CA ASN A 124 -7.47 -20.99 28.56
C ASN A 124 -7.52 -22.46 28.12
N VAL A 125 -8.23 -23.34 28.87
CA VAL A 125 -8.44 -24.74 28.46
C VAL A 125 -9.15 -24.82 27.10
N ARG A 126 -10.01 -23.86 26.76
CA ARG A 126 -10.67 -23.79 25.44
C ARG A 126 -9.68 -23.78 24.30
N GLN A 127 -8.51 -23.15 24.48
CA GLN A 127 -7.47 -23.11 23.48
C GLN A 127 -6.85 -24.47 23.16
N ALA A 128 -7.02 -25.46 24.06
CA ALA A 128 -6.58 -26.85 23.85
C ALA A 128 -7.63 -27.72 23.15
N LEU A 129 -8.82 -27.19 22.85
CA LEU A 129 -9.85 -27.89 22.09
C LEU A 129 -9.54 -27.82 20.59
N VAL A 130 -9.46 -28.98 19.95
CA VAL A 130 -9.11 -29.14 18.54
C VAL A 130 -10.18 -29.99 17.85
N PRO A 131 -10.69 -29.62 16.67
CA PRO A 131 -11.59 -30.46 15.88
C PRO A 131 -10.92 -31.77 15.51
N GLU A 132 -11.65 -32.90 15.59
CA GLU A 132 -11.14 -34.22 15.21
C GLU A 132 -10.56 -34.20 13.81
N GLY A 133 -9.35 -34.78 13.66
CA GLY A 133 -8.62 -34.82 12.40
C GLY A 133 -7.93 -33.49 11.99
N ALA A 134 -7.98 -32.48 12.86
CA ALA A 134 -7.16 -31.29 12.69
C ALA A 134 -5.76 -31.54 13.28
N GLU A 135 -4.77 -31.04 12.58
CA GLU A 135 -3.41 -30.90 13.08
C GLU A 135 -3.26 -29.52 13.73
N TRP A 136 -2.70 -29.46 14.93
CA TRP A 136 -2.42 -28.18 15.57
C TRP A 136 -1.05 -27.65 15.17
N LEU A 137 -0.97 -26.31 15.03
CA LEU A 137 0.24 -25.58 14.68
C LEU A 137 0.76 -24.85 15.92
N GLU A 138 2.03 -25.06 16.25
CA GLU A 138 2.67 -24.46 17.42
C GLU A 138 2.70 -22.93 17.31
N ASN A 139 2.24 -22.23 18.35
CA ASN A 139 2.36 -20.80 18.49
C ASN A 139 3.49 -20.44 19.47
N ARG A 140 4.66 -20.13 18.96
CA ARG A 140 5.80 -19.74 19.79
C ARG A 140 5.69 -18.34 20.39
N LYS A 141 4.79 -17.50 19.86
CA LYS A 141 4.63 -16.10 20.27
C LYS A 141 3.39 -15.84 21.13
N GLY A 142 2.40 -16.72 21.11
CA GLY A 142 1.14 -16.62 21.83
C GLY A 142 0.74 -17.92 22.54
N THR A 143 -0.49 -17.96 23.02
CA THR A 143 -1.08 -19.15 23.69
C THR A 143 -2.02 -19.92 22.78
N ALA A 144 -2.64 -19.27 21.81
CA ALA A 144 -3.59 -19.88 20.90
C ALA A 144 -2.87 -20.64 19.77
N PRO A 145 -2.98 -21.97 19.68
CA PRO A 145 -2.43 -22.72 18.56
C PRO A 145 -3.21 -22.39 17.28
N GLY A 146 -2.55 -22.47 16.13
CA GLY A 146 -3.25 -22.55 14.87
C GLY A 146 -3.73 -23.95 14.58
N LEU A 147 -4.58 -24.10 13.58
CA LEU A 147 -5.13 -25.39 13.18
C LEU A 147 -5.01 -25.57 11.67
N TRP A 148 -4.72 -26.80 11.24
CA TRP A 148 -4.71 -27.22 9.85
C TRP A 148 -5.65 -28.40 9.67
N LEU A 149 -6.60 -28.27 8.75
CA LEU A 149 -7.58 -29.31 8.43
C LEU A 149 -7.63 -29.50 6.90
N GLU A 150 -8.06 -30.70 6.51
CA GLU A 150 -8.42 -30.98 5.12
C GLU A 150 -9.78 -31.69 5.08
N MET A 151 -10.63 -31.26 4.15
CA MET A 151 -11.92 -31.88 3.89
C MET A 151 -12.25 -31.76 2.40
N ASP A 152 -12.53 -32.91 1.77
CA ASP A 152 -12.92 -33.00 0.35
C ASP A 152 -11.98 -32.23 -0.60
N GLY A 153 -10.68 -32.25 -0.31
CA GLY A 153 -9.66 -31.54 -1.08
C GLY A 153 -9.50 -30.06 -0.74
N VAL A 154 -10.37 -29.51 0.12
CA VAL A 154 -10.26 -28.13 0.62
C VAL A 154 -9.32 -28.11 1.82
N LYS A 155 -8.34 -27.20 1.79
CA LYS A 155 -7.45 -26.91 2.93
C LYS A 155 -8.01 -25.79 3.76
N ILE A 156 -8.07 -26.00 5.07
CA ILE A 156 -8.64 -25.05 6.03
C ILE A 156 -7.58 -24.76 7.08
N ILE A 157 -7.24 -23.49 7.24
CA ILE A 157 -6.22 -23.03 8.19
C ILE A 157 -6.86 -22.01 9.11
N LEU A 158 -6.70 -22.20 10.43
CA LEU A 158 -7.10 -21.22 11.42
C LEU A 158 -5.84 -20.63 12.06
N LEU A 159 -5.75 -19.31 12.11
CA LEU A 159 -4.61 -18.57 12.64
C LEU A 159 -5.08 -17.53 13.68
N PRO A 160 -4.25 -17.21 14.68
CA PRO A 160 -4.59 -16.21 15.70
C PRO A 160 -4.72 -14.81 15.11
N GLY A 161 -5.42 -13.91 15.83
CA GLY A 161 -5.64 -12.52 15.42
C GLY A 161 -4.41 -11.62 15.49
N PRO A 162 -3.56 -11.66 16.53
CA PRO A 162 -2.40 -10.78 16.63
C PRO A 162 -1.42 -10.98 15.45
N PRO A 163 -1.08 -9.92 14.67
CA PRO A 163 -0.28 -10.03 13.45
C PRO A 163 1.05 -10.76 13.66
N HIS A 164 1.79 -10.40 14.73
CA HIS A 164 3.10 -11.00 15.02
C HIS A 164 3.06 -12.51 15.33
N GLU A 165 1.91 -13.02 15.82
CA GLU A 165 1.67 -14.46 16.05
C GLU A 165 1.34 -15.15 14.73
N LEU A 166 0.38 -14.59 13.99
CA LEU A 166 -0.06 -15.08 12.70
C LEU A 166 1.10 -15.16 11.69
N GLU A 167 1.86 -14.10 11.53
CA GLU A 167 2.98 -14.04 10.59
C GLU A 167 4.03 -15.10 10.90
N ALA A 168 4.45 -15.20 12.18
CA ALA A 168 5.45 -16.19 12.59
C ALA A 168 4.97 -17.62 12.33
N MET A 169 3.71 -17.90 12.60
CA MET A 169 3.11 -19.23 12.42
C MET A 169 2.90 -19.54 10.93
N PHE A 170 2.45 -18.57 10.16
CA PHE A 170 2.27 -18.74 8.72
C PHE A 170 3.60 -19.05 8.02
N GLU A 171 4.67 -18.31 8.33
CA GLU A 171 6.00 -18.51 7.74
C GLU A 171 6.59 -19.89 8.08
N THR A 172 6.44 -20.31 9.34
CA THR A 172 7.12 -21.53 9.80
C THR A 172 6.34 -22.81 9.54
N ALA A 173 5.01 -22.76 9.63
CA ALA A 173 4.17 -23.95 9.55
C ALA A 173 3.30 -24.04 8.29
N CYS A 174 2.76 -22.92 7.79
CA CYS A 174 1.82 -22.94 6.68
C CYS A 174 2.50 -22.80 5.32
N LEU A 175 3.36 -21.81 5.18
CA LEU A 175 4.01 -21.47 3.89
C LEU A 175 4.79 -22.65 3.29
N PRO A 176 5.62 -23.41 4.05
CA PRO A 176 6.35 -24.55 3.49
C PRO A 176 5.44 -25.69 3.05
N ARG A 177 4.29 -25.88 3.71
CA ARG A 177 3.30 -26.92 3.35
C ARG A 177 2.54 -26.50 2.10
N LEU A 178 2.10 -25.25 2.03
CA LEU A 178 1.43 -24.70 0.85
C LEU A 178 2.35 -24.72 -0.38
N ALA A 179 3.62 -24.44 -0.22
CA ALA A 179 4.61 -24.47 -1.31
C ALA A 179 4.76 -25.85 -1.95
N ARG A 180 4.51 -26.95 -1.19
CA ARG A 180 4.57 -28.34 -1.73
C ARG A 180 3.36 -28.71 -2.57
N VAL A 181 2.22 -28.06 -2.35
CA VAL A 181 0.94 -28.39 -3.00
C VAL A 181 0.46 -27.30 -3.95
N ALA A 182 1.08 -26.12 -3.89
CA ALA A 182 0.82 -25.05 -4.83
C ALA A 182 1.20 -25.50 -6.24
N THR A 183 0.31 -25.27 -7.19
CA THR A 183 0.63 -25.48 -8.62
C THR A 183 1.81 -24.57 -9.01
N LEU A 184 2.69 -25.08 -9.87
CA LEU A 184 3.92 -24.40 -10.35
C LEU A 184 3.64 -23.09 -11.13
N ARG A 185 2.57 -22.37 -10.81
CA ARG A 185 2.31 -21.06 -11.41
C ARG A 185 2.96 -19.96 -10.59
N ARG A 186 3.71 -19.13 -11.31
CA ARG A 186 4.31 -17.91 -10.74
C ARG A 186 3.37 -16.74 -10.98
N LEU A 187 3.07 -16.00 -9.92
CA LEU A 187 2.39 -14.71 -10.01
C LEU A 187 3.43 -13.60 -9.88
N ARG A 188 3.48 -12.73 -10.88
CA ARG A 188 4.30 -11.53 -10.86
C ARG A 188 3.42 -10.31 -11.06
N SER A 189 3.77 -9.23 -10.37
CA SER A 189 3.03 -7.97 -10.47
C SER A 189 3.99 -6.84 -10.76
N ARG A 190 3.52 -5.86 -11.55
CA ARG A 190 4.23 -4.63 -11.85
C ARG A 190 3.29 -3.45 -11.70
N VAL A 191 3.78 -2.36 -11.16
CA VAL A 191 2.98 -1.15 -10.93
C VAL A 191 3.60 0.00 -11.71
N TYR A 192 2.83 0.55 -12.63
CA TYR A 192 3.15 1.80 -13.32
C TYR A 192 2.47 2.95 -12.60
N LYS A 193 3.24 3.98 -12.28
CA LYS A 193 2.70 5.18 -11.65
C LYS A 193 2.69 6.33 -12.63
N VAL A 194 1.53 6.97 -12.76
CA VAL A 194 1.21 7.97 -13.77
C VAL A 194 0.84 9.27 -13.09
N VAL A 195 1.34 10.39 -13.59
CA VAL A 195 1.08 11.73 -13.08
C VAL A 195 0.62 12.67 -14.20
N GLY A 196 -0.18 13.67 -13.83
CA GLY A 196 -0.61 14.73 -14.76
C GLY A 196 -1.74 14.34 -15.72
N LEU A 197 -2.32 13.15 -15.56
CA LEU A 197 -3.52 12.69 -16.28
C LEU A 197 -4.60 12.30 -15.27
N PRO A 198 -5.89 12.54 -15.58
CA PRO A 198 -6.99 11.95 -14.82
C PRO A 198 -7.14 10.46 -15.12
N GLU A 199 -7.76 9.71 -14.21
CA GLU A 199 -7.98 8.27 -14.35
C GLU A 199 -8.66 7.89 -15.67
N SER A 200 -9.71 8.63 -16.03
CA SER A 200 -10.46 8.42 -17.28
C SER A 200 -9.61 8.56 -18.54
N GLU A 201 -8.64 9.46 -18.54
CA GLU A 201 -7.73 9.65 -19.66
C GLU A 201 -6.69 8.53 -19.71
N VAL A 202 -6.19 8.06 -18.55
CA VAL A 202 -5.30 6.91 -18.48
C VAL A 202 -6.02 5.68 -19.02
N ASP A 203 -7.23 5.39 -18.54
CA ASP A 203 -8.03 4.26 -19.01
C ASP A 203 -8.29 4.35 -20.52
N TYR A 204 -8.73 5.50 -21.01
CA TYR A 204 -8.99 5.72 -22.44
C TYR A 204 -7.81 5.34 -23.32
N ARG A 205 -6.58 5.74 -22.91
CA ARG A 205 -5.37 5.46 -23.68
C ARG A 205 -4.92 4.01 -23.65
N ILE A 206 -5.09 3.32 -22.50
CA ILE A 206 -4.58 1.96 -22.35
C ILE A 206 -5.66 0.88 -22.48
N ALA A 207 -6.95 1.21 -22.43
CA ALA A 207 -8.04 0.24 -22.55
C ALA A 207 -7.96 -0.64 -23.82
N PRO A 208 -7.60 -0.11 -25.00
CA PRO A 208 -7.42 -0.96 -26.20
C PRO A 208 -6.33 -2.03 -26.04
N LEU A 209 -5.34 -1.78 -25.16
CA LEU A 209 -4.20 -2.67 -24.97
C LEU A 209 -4.55 -3.85 -24.05
N TYR A 210 -5.30 -3.61 -22.98
CA TYR A 210 -5.55 -4.63 -21.96
C TYR A 210 -6.91 -5.33 -22.09
N LYS A 211 -7.92 -4.72 -22.73
CA LYS A 211 -9.27 -5.34 -22.86
C LYS A 211 -9.28 -6.66 -23.62
N THR A 212 -8.35 -6.85 -24.54
CA THR A 212 -8.19 -8.09 -25.31
C THR A 212 -7.23 -9.07 -24.64
N CYS A 213 -6.61 -8.69 -23.52
CA CYS A 213 -5.61 -9.45 -22.82
C CYS A 213 -6.20 -10.02 -21.52
N SER A 214 -6.29 -11.34 -21.39
CA SER A 214 -6.73 -12.01 -20.16
C SER A 214 -5.58 -12.22 -19.15
N ASN A 215 -4.35 -12.12 -19.59
CA ASN A 215 -3.13 -12.27 -18.81
C ASN A 215 -1.99 -11.48 -19.46
N PRO A 216 -1.47 -10.43 -18.86
CA PRO A 216 -1.71 -9.96 -17.47
C PRO A 216 -3.10 -9.37 -17.23
N VAL A 217 -3.61 -9.54 -16.01
CA VAL A 217 -4.78 -8.80 -15.52
C VAL A 217 -4.36 -7.38 -15.20
N THR A 218 -5.12 -6.40 -15.69
CA THR A 218 -4.85 -4.97 -15.48
C THR A 218 -5.88 -4.37 -14.52
N THR A 219 -5.41 -3.58 -13.55
CA THR A 219 -6.25 -2.80 -12.65
C THR A 219 -5.74 -1.37 -12.60
N ILE A 220 -6.64 -0.39 -12.70
CA ILE A 220 -6.32 1.03 -12.58
C ILE A 220 -6.86 1.52 -11.25
N LEU A 221 -6.03 2.20 -10.47
CA LEU A 221 -6.36 2.73 -9.15
C LEU A 221 -5.98 4.20 -9.08
N ALA A 222 -6.93 5.05 -8.66
CA ALA A 222 -6.65 6.43 -8.31
C ALA A 222 -6.06 6.49 -6.90
N SER A 223 -4.87 7.03 -6.77
CA SER A 223 -4.24 7.34 -5.49
C SER A 223 -3.99 8.85 -5.36
N PRO A 224 -3.81 9.39 -4.15
CA PRO A 224 -3.55 10.82 -4.01
C PRO A 224 -2.34 11.27 -4.83
N GLY A 225 -2.58 12.09 -5.87
CA GLY A 225 -1.53 12.68 -6.71
C GLY A 225 -0.98 11.79 -7.84
N ALA A 226 -1.44 10.55 -7.98
CA ALA A 226 -1.02 9.65 -9.05
C ALA A 226 -2.15 8.68 -9.45
N ILE A 227 -2.05 8.13 -10.64
CA ILE A 227 -2.85 6.96 -11.06
C ILE A 227 -1.89 5.77 -11.09
N GLU A 228 -2.31 4.67 -10.53
CA GLU A 228 -1.55 3.42 -10.54
C GLU A 228 -2.18 2.43 -11.52
N VAL A 229 -1.36 1.89 -12.41
CA VAL A 229 -1.75 0.81 -13.32
C VAL A 229 -1.03 -0.44 -12.87
N HIS A 230 -1.78 -1.35 -12.27
CA HIS A 230 -1.29 -2.63 -11.77
C HIS A 230 -1.46 -3.70 -12.82
N LEU A 231 -0.37 -4.33 -13.20
CA LEU A 231 -0.36 -5.53 -14.04
C LEU A 231 -0.04 -6.74 -13.19
N ARG A 232 -0.81 -7.82 -13.35
CA ARG A 232 -0.56 -9.10 -12.67
C ARG A 232 -0.57 -10.25 -13.67
N ALA A 233 0.60 -10.83 -13.91
CA ALA A 233 0.78 -11.97 -14.78
C ALA A 233 0.87 -13.29 -14.01
N SER A 234 0.35 -14.36 -14.61
CA SER A 234 0.43 -15.74 -14.10
C SER A 234 1.01 -16.65 -15.18
N ALA A 235 2.12 -17.32 -14.92
CA ALA A 235 2.80 -18.21 -15.87
C ALA A 235 3.41 -19.43 -15.18
N ALA A 236 3.98 -20.36 -15.95
CA ALA A 236 4.65 -21.53 -15.40
C ALA A 236 6.01 -21.18 -14.78
N THR A 237 6.71 -20.20 -15.33
CA THR A 237 8.01 -19.73 -14.84
C THR A 237 8.00 -18.24 -14.56
N ASP A 238 8.98 -17.76 -13.83
CA ASP A 238 9.16 -16.33 -13.55
C ASP A 238 9.50 -15.57 -14.83
N GLU A 239 10.31 -16.14 -15.70
CA GLU A 239 10.71 -15.58 -16.99
C GLU A 239 9.52 -15.37 -17.91
N GLU A 240 8.62 -16.34 -17.98
CA GLU A 240 7.37 -16.23 -18.76
C GLU A 240 6.45 -15.13 -18.19
N ALA A 241 6.30 -15.07 -16.87
CA ALA A 241 5.49 -14.03 -16.22
C ALA A 241 6.07 -12.63 -16.48
N GLU A 242 7.39 -12.47 -16.37
CA GLU A 242 8.07 -11.21 -16.67
C GLU A 242 7.95 -10.84 -18.16
N ALA A 243 8.04 -11.80 -19.07
CA ALA A 243 7.85 -11.55 -20.50
C ALA A 243 6.45 -11.01 -20.81
N LEU A 244 5.40 -11.59 -20.18
CA LEU A 244 4.03 -11.08 -20.31
C LEU A 244 3.88 -9.66 -19.76
N LEU A 245 4.48 -9.38 -18.60
CA LEU A 245 4.48 -8.04 -18.01
C LEU A 245 5.23 -7.03 -18.89
N ASN A 246 6.36 -7.41 -19.47
CA ASN A 246 7.12 -6.55 -20.37
C ASN A 246 6.30 -6.23 -21.63
N GLN A 247 5.72 -7.25 -22.27
CA GLN A 247 4.98 -7.08 -23.52
C GLN A 247 3.84 -6.06 -23.40
N LEU A 248 3.02 -6.15 -22.35
CA LEU A 248 1.93 -5.20 -22.13
C LEU A 248 2.45 -3.88 -21.57
N GLY A 249 3.44 -3.94 -20.68
CA GLY A 249 4.03 -2.80 -20.02
C GLY A 249 4.69 -1.81 -20.98
N ASP A 250 5.47 -2.29 -21.95
CA ASP A 250 6.12 -1.48 -22.97
C ASP A 250 5.08 -0.71 -23.80
N GLN A 251 3.95 -1.35 -24.12
CA GLN A 251 2.84 -0.69 -24.83
C GLN A 251 2.17 0.39 -23.96
N ILE A 252 2.00 0.13 -22.66
CA ILE A 252 1.46 1.11 -21.71
C ILE A 252 2.41 2.30 -21.56
N GLU A 253 3.71 2.06 -21.43
CA GLU A 253 4.71 3.15 -21.37
C GLU A 253 4.71 3.98 -22.63
N LEU A 254 4.58 3.35 -23.79
CA LEU A 254 4.48 4.08 -25.07
C LEU A 254 3.21 4.93 -25.15
N ALA A 255 2.05 4.38 -24.73
CA ALA A 255 0.76 5.06 -24.77
C ALA A 255 0.65 6.25 -23.81
N LEU A 256 1.28 6.16 -22.64
CA LEU A 256 1.24 7.17 -21.60
C LEU A 256 2.46 8.11 -21.61
N GLY A 257 3.56 7.69 -22.21
CA GLY A 257 4.75 8.49 -22.46
C GLY A 257 5.36 9.09 -21.19
N GLU A 258 5.62 10.39 -21.21
CA GLU A 258 6.25 11.11 -20.09
C GLU A 258 5.42 11.14 -18.80
N ASN A 259 4.14 10.83 -18.88
CA ASN A 259 3.26 10.78 -17.72
C ASN A 259 3.55 9.58 -16.82
N VAL A 260 4.15 8.51 -17.34
CA VAL A 260 4.70 7.43 -16.50
C VAL A 260 5.96 7.93 -15.82
N PHE A 261 5.93 7.99 -14.50
CA PHE A 261 7.10 8.39 -13.73
C PHE A 261 7.82 7.22 -13.06
N SER A 262 7.15 6.10 -12.87
CA SER A 262 7.72 4.86 -12.38
C SER A 262 7.06 3.66 -13.06
N SER A 263 7.86 2.64 -13.38
CA SER A 263 7.42 1.31 -13.83
C SER A 263 7.73 0.18 -12.84
N ARG A 264 8.21 0.56 -11.65
CA ARG A 264 8.58 -0.38 -10.58
C ARG A 264 7.89 -0.09 -9.26
N GLY A 265 7.00 0.93 -9.24
CA GLY A 265 6.24 1.31 -8.07
C GLY A 265 6.90 2.34 -7.16
N GLU A 266 8.06 2.92 -7.56
CA GLU A 266 8.69 3.99 -6.78
C GLU A 266 7.75 5.18 -6.60
N SER A 267 7.85 5.86 -5.48
CA SER A 267 7.18 7.14 -5.24
C SER A 267 7.82 8.27 -6.07
N LEU A 268 7.10 9.36 -6.24
CA LEU A 268 7.63 10.50 -7.02
C LEU A 268 8.84 11.14 -6.33
N GLU A 269 8.88 11.16 -5.01
CA GLU A 269 10.01 11.62 -4.21
C GLU A 269 11.24 10.71 -4.39
N GLU A 270 11.07 9.39 -4.48
CA GLU A 270 12.17 8.46 -4.75
C GLU A 270 12.73 8.63 -6.16
N VAL A 271 11.86 8.83 -7.16
CA VAL A 271 12.28 9.12 -8.54
C VAL A 271 13.03 10.47 -8.62
N VAL A 272 12.54 11.49 -7.92
CA VAL A 272 13.23 12.80 -7.83
C VAL A 272 14.60 12.65 -7.17
N ALA A 273 14.69 11.91 -6.06
CA ALA A 273 15.94 11.62 -5.37
C ALA A 273 16.94 10.90 -6.28
N MET A 274 16.47 9.89 -7.01
CA MET A 274 17.28 9.16 -7.98
C MET A 274 17.87 10.10 -9.04
N TYR A 275 17.07 10.98 -9.65
CA TYR A 275 17.56 11.91 -10.67
C TYR A 275 18.53 12.96 -10.09
N LEU A 276 18.27 13.49 -8.90
CA LEU A 276 19.18 14.43 -8.24
C LEU A 276 20.53 13.80 -7.98
N ASN A 277 20.55 12.58 -7.43
CA ASN A 277 21.79 11.83 -7.17
C ASN A 277 22.52 11.47 -8.45
N MET A 278 21.84 10.94 -9.47
CA MET A 278 22.45 10.59 -10.76
C MET A 278 23.10 11.80 -11.44
N ARG A 279 22.53 12.99 -11.30
CA ARG A 279 23.03 14.23 -11.89
C ARG A 279 23.92 15.04 -10.94
N GLN A 280 24.20 14.52 -9.74
CA GLN A 280 24.97 15.19 -8.70
C GLN A 280 24.46 16.62 -8.40
N LYS A 281 23.13 16.78 -8.39
CA LYS A 281 22.45 18.07 -8.13
C LYS A 281 21.91 18.09 -6.71
N THR A 282 21.93 19.28 -6.11
CA THR A 282 21.34 19.54 -4.80
C THR A 282 20.09 20.37 -4.92
N LEU A 283 19.18 20.25 -3.97
CA LEU A 283 17.86 20.87 -3.94
C LEU A 283 17.63 21.65 -2.64
N ALA A 284 17.04 22.85 -2.76
CA ALA A 284 16.46 23.59 -1.64
C ALA A 284 15.06 24.07 -1.99
N VAL A 285 14.18 24.20 -0.98
CA VAL A 285 12.75 24.50 -1.17
C VAL A 285 12.32 25.69 -0.31
N ALA A 286 11.56 26.64 -0.88
CA ALA A 286 10.86 27.71 -0.15
C ALA A 286 9.34 27.47 -0.26
N GLU A 287 8.74 27.07 0.85
CA GLU A 287 7.33 26.65 0.92
C GLU A 287 6.46 27.70 1.60
N SER A 288 5.30 28.02 1.00
CA SER A 288 4.28 28.85 1.63
C SER A 288 3.03 27.99 1.91
N CYS A 289 2.13 27.83 0.97
CA CYS A 289 0.86 27.13 1.20
C CYS A 289 1.02 25.63 1.51
N THR A 290 2.10 24.98 1.10
CA THR A 290 2.41 23.58 1.40
C THR A 290 2.90 23.36 2.83
N GLY A 291 3.48 24.41 3.45
CA GLY A 291 3.82 24.42 4.89
C GLY A 291 4.80 23.32 5.31
N GLY A 292 5.82 23.03 4.50
CA GLY A 292 6.84 22.01 4.77
C GLY A 292 6.56 20.64 4.16
N LEU A 293 5.44 20.45 3.48
CA LEU A 293 5.05 19.13 2.96
C LEU A 293 5.99 18.60 1.88
N VAL A 294 6.58 19.45 1.03
CA VAL A 294 7.56 19.01 0.03
C VAL A 294 8.85 18.57 0.70
N SER A 295 9.32 19.34 1.66
CA SER A 295 10.50 19.02 2.46
C SER A 295 10.31 17.72 3.25
N GLU A 296 9.14 17.54 3.85
CA GLU A 296 8.77 16.32 4.58
C GLU A 296 8.79 15.08 3.66
N ARG A 297 8.17 15.17 2.48
CA ARG A 297 8.17 14.09 1.48
C ARG A 297 9.57 13.71 1.01
N LEU A 298 10.42 14.70 0.73
CA LEU A 298 11.81 14.46 0.30
C LEU A 298 12.64 13.80 1.41
N THR A 299 12.41 14.16 2.67
CA THR A 299 13.15 13.59 3.80
C THR A 299 12.67 12.20 4.22
N ARG A 300 11.54 11.71 3.73
CA ARG A 300 11.13 10.30 3.84
C ARG A 300 12.07 9.36 3.08
N VAL A 301 12.73 9.85 2.05
CA VAL A 301 13.64 9.04 1.25
C VAL A 301 14.95 8.82 2.02
N PRO A 302 15.33 7.56 2.33
CA PRO A 302 16.60 7.30 2.99
C PRO A 302 17.77 7.87 2.20
N GLY A 303 18.74 8.50 2.89
CA GLY A 303 19.88 9.13 2.26
C GLY A 303 19.60 10.50 1.64
N SER A 304 18.46 11.12 1.93
CA SER A 304 18.06 12.45 1.40
C SER A 304 19.09 13.55 1.65
N SER A 305 19.92 13.43 2.68
CA SER A 305 21.00 14.40 2.98
C SER A 305 22.05 14.52 1.87
N SER A 306 22.13 13.57 0.95
CA SER A 306 23.04 13.63 -0.21
C SER A 306 22.62 14.66 -1.27
N PHE A 307 21.33 14.98 -1.36
CA PHE A 307 20.77 15.87 -2.38
C PHE A 307 19.92 17.01 -1.82
N PHE A 308 19.30 16.85 -0.65
CA PHE A 308 18.40 17.87 -0.07
C PHE A 308 19.14 18.69 0.97
N LEU A 309 19.45 19.96 0.63
CA LEU A 309 20.16 20.89 1.54
C LEU A 309 19.25 21.47 2.61
N GLY A 310 17.94 21.53 2.36
CA GLY A 310 16.98 22.01 3.32
C GLY A 310 15.77 22.72 2.68
N GLY A 311 14.80 23.02 3.52
CA GLY A 311 13.61 23.77 3.17
C GLY A 311 13.26 24.82 4.21
N VAL A 312 12.66 25.93 3.75
CA VAL A 312 12.15 26.99 4.62
C VAL A 312 10.64 27.16 4.44
N VAL A 313 9.91 27.27 5.54
CA VAL A 313 8.49 27.62 5.51
C VAL A 313 8.36 29.14 5.64
N VAL A 314 8.05 29.79 4.52
CA VAL A 314 7.97 31.25 4.40
C VAL A 314 6.50 31.70 4.33
N TYR A 315 5.78 31.50 5.44
CA TYR A 315 4.32 31.67 5.45
C TYR A 315 3.91 33.15 5.44
N SER A 316 4.64 34.03 6.12
CA SER A 316 4.43 35.49 6.11
C SER A 316 5.22 36.18 4.99
N ASN A 317 4.82 37.40 4.61
CA ASN A 317 5.57 38.20 3.65
C ASN A 317 6.95 38.60 4.18
N GLU A 318 7.06 38.87 5.48
CA GLU A 318 8.32 39.14 6.14
C GLU A 318 9.31 37.98 5.99
N LEU A 319 8.86 36.73 6.27
CA LEU A 319 9.71 35.55 6.12
C LEU A 319 10.06 35.26 4.65
N LYS A 320 9.17 35.56 3.70
CA LYS A 320 9.53 35.48 2.25
C LYS A 320 10.71 36.37 1.91
N THR A 321 10.72 37.57 2.46
CA THR A 321 11.85 38.50 2.30
C THR A 321 13.08 38.03 3.07
N LYS A 322 12.93 37.72 4.35
CA LYS A 322 14.05 37.43 5.24
C LYS A 322 14.77 36.14 4.91
N LEU A 323 14.03 35.06 4.63
CA LEU A 323 14.59 33.72 4.43
C LEU A 323 14.78 33.36 2.97
N ALA A 324 13.88 33.76 2.08
CA ALA A 324 13.98 33.45 0.65
C ALA A 324 14.39 34.65 -0.22
N GLY A 325 14.66 35.82 0.35
CA GLY A 325 15.20 36.96 -0.37
C GLY A 325 14.22 37.63 -1.35
N VAL A 326 12.90 37.41 -1.20
CA VAL A 326 11.90 38.04 -2.06
C VAL A 326 11.86 39.56 -1.80
N PRO A 327 12.02 40.42 -2.82
CA PRO A 327 11.99 41.86 -2.62
C PRO A 327 10.64 42.35 -2.06
N PRO A 328 10.60 43.19 -1.00
CA PRO A 328 9.34 43.75 -0.47
C PRO A 328 8.50 44.48 -1.51
N ALA A 329 9.13 45.23 -2.40
CA ALA A 329 8.47 45.96 -3.48
C ALA A 329 7.74 45.03 -4.44
N LEU A 330 8.28 43.82 -4.72
CA LEU A 330 7.65 42.81 -5.56
C LEU A 330 6.38 42.28 -4.91
N LEU A 331 6.44 42.01 -3.59
CA LEU A 331 5.28 41.55 -2.81
C LEU A 331 4.18 42.61 -2.73
N GLN A 332 4.56 43.88 -2.63
CA GLN A 332 3.63 45.00 -2.62
C GLN A 332 2.95 45.17 -4.00
N ALA A 333 3.69 45.07 -5.08
CA ALA A 333 3.18 45.25 -6.45
C ALA A 333 2.30 44.09 -6.96
N HIS A 334 2.66 42.82 -6.63
CA HIS A 334 2.04 41.64 -7.23
C HIS A 334 1.29 40.75 -6.19
N GLY A 335 1.50 41.00 -4.90
CA GLY A 335 1.02 40.17 -3.82
C GLY A 335 1.81 38.86 -3.66
N ALA A 336 1.63 38.22 -2.50
CA ALA A 336 2.34 36.99 -2.14
C ALA A 336 2.00 35.81 -3.04
N VAL A 337 0.78 35.73 -3.56
CA VAL A 337 0.31 34.66 -4.46
C VAL A 337 0.32 35.22 -5.88
N SER A 338 1.45 35.06 -6.55
CA SER A 338 1.66 35.54 -7.91
C SER A 338 2.84 34.81 -8.56
N LYS A 339 2.87 34.84 -9.91
CA LYS A 339 3.98 34.28 -10.67
C LYS A 339 5.34 34.91 -10.31
N PRO A 340 5.45 36.26 -10.19
CA PRO A 340 6.70 36.91 -9.80
C PRO A 340 7.15 36.49 -8.37
N ALA A 341 6.22 36.34 -7.42
CA ALA A 341 6.55 35.92 -6.06
C ALA A 341 7.06 34.48 -6.03
N ALA A 342 6.43 33.56 -6.76
CA ALA A 342 6.90 32.20 -6.89
C ALA A 342 8.30 32.11 -7.51
N GLN A 343 8.54 32.87 -8.58
CA GLN A 343 9.85 32.98 -9.23
C GLN A 343 10.91 33.43 -8.22
N ALA A 344 10.66 34.54 -7.54
CA ALA A 344 11.59 35.09 -6.57
C ALA A 344 11.87 34.13 -5.39
N LEU A 345 10.88 33.33 -4.96
CA LEU A 345 11.06 32.29 -3.96
C LEU A 345 12.06 31.21 -4.42
N ALA A 346 11.92 30.71 -5.66
CA ALA A 346 12.81 29.67 -6.19
C ALA A 346 14.24 30.19 -6.37
N GLU A 347 14.40 31.36 -6.99
CA GLU A 347 15.70 31.99 -7.22
C GLU A 347 16.37 32.35 -5.89
N GLY A 348 15.61 32.92 -4.98
CA GLY A 348 16.11 33.33 -3.69
C GLY A 348 16.57 32.20 -2.80
N ILE A 349 15.81 31.11 -2.71
CA ILE A 349 16.24 29.94 -1.92
C ILE A 349 17.43 29.24 -2.56
N ARG A 350 17.48 29.13 -3.89
CA ARG A 350 18.63 28.59 -4.60
C ARG A 350 19.91 29.37 -4.28
N ASN A 351 19.85 30.71 -4.39
CA ASN A 351 21.02 31.57 -4.15
C ASN A 351 21.48 31.54 -2.69
N ARG A 352 20.54 31.50 -1.73
CA ARG A 352 20.88 31.54 -0.30
C ARG A 352 21.41 30.22 0.22
N SER A 353 20.92 29.09 -0.30
CA SER A 353 21.36 27.76 0.10
C SER A 353 22.60 27.26 -0.67
N GLY A 354 22.92 27.86 -1.81
CA GLY A 354 23.93 27.34 -2.73
C GLY A 354 23.50 26.07 -3.45
N ALA A 355 22.21 25.70 -3.40
CA ALA A 355 21.69 24.53 -4.09
C ALA A 355 21.78 24.65 -5.61
N SER A 356 21.95 23.52 -6.31
CA SER A 356 21.88 23.48 -7.78
C SER A 356 20.49 23.83 -8.29
N VAL A 357 19.45 23.43 -7.55
CA VAL A 357 18.03 23.63 -7.86
C VAL A 357 17.33 24.29 -6.67
N GLY A 358 16.61 25.37 -6.95
CA GLY A 358 15.71 26.01 -5.97
C GLY A 358 14.26 25.85 -6.38
N VAL A 359 13.38 25.52 -5.45
CA VAL A 359 11.93 25.42 -5.69
C VAL A 359 11.19 26.40 -4.81
N GLY A 360 10.24 27.14 -5.41
CA GLY A 360 9.38 28.09 -4.72
C GLY A 360 7.92 27.76 -4.91
N ILE A 361 7.14 27.76 -3.82
CA ILE A 361 5.72 27.42 -3.84
C ILE A 361 4.94 28.49 -3.10
N THR A 362 3.95 29.08 -3.77
CA THR A 362 2.99 30.00 -3.13
C THR A 362 1.59 29.75 -3.67
N GLY A 363 0.56 29.95 -2.84
CA GLY A 363 -0.82 29.67 -3.25
C GLY A 363 -1.84 29.89 -2.15
N ILE A 364 -3.10 29.66 -2.47
CA ILE A 364 -4.26 29.80 -1.59
C ILE A 364 -4.85 28.40 -1.37
N ALA A 365 -4.53 27.79 -0.22
CA ALA A 365 -5.00 26.44 0.12
C ALA A 365 -6.43 26.43 0.70
N GLY A 366 -7.01 27.59 1.05
CA GLY A 366 -8.34 27.68 1.62
C GLY A 366 -8.44 27.27 3.10
N PRO A 367 -9.68 27.21 3.67
CA PRO A 367 -10.95 27.50 3.00
C PRO A 367 -11.17 28.99 2.73
N SER A 368 -10.48 29.90 3.45
CA SER A 368 -10.52 31.34 3.32
C SER A 368 -9.37 31.89 2.48
N GLY A 369 -9.36 33.21 2.23
CA GLY A 369 -8.27 33.93 1.54
C GLY A 369 -8.36 33.94 0.02
N GLY A 370 -9.38 33.34 -0.57
CA GLY A 370 -9.66 33.42 -2.01
C GLY A 370 -10.40 34.69 -2.40
N SER A 371 -10.20 35.16 -3.64
CA SER A 371 -10.98 36.17 -4.32
C SER A 371 -11.41 35.68 -5.70
N ARG A 372 -12.24 36.46 -6.42
CA ARG A 372 -12.62 36.13 -7.81
C ARG A 372 -11.39 36.04 -8.73
N GLU A 373 -10.39 36.89 -8.52
CA GLU A 373 -9.16 36.92 -9.32
C GLU A 373 -8.16 35.84 -8.88
N LYS A 374 -8.08 35.58 -7.56
CA LYS A 374 -7.19 34.61 -6.96
C LYS A 374 -8.02 33.61 -6.12
N PRO A 375 -8.67 32.63 -6.75
CA PRO A 375 -9.55 31.69 -6.04
C PRO A 375 -8.77 30.72 -5.13
N VAL A 376 -9.46 30.14 -4.20
CA VAL A 376 -8.96 28.97 -3.45
C VAL A 376 -8.54 27.87 -4.45
N GLY A 377 -7.39 27.28 -4.24
CA GLY A 377 -6.79 26.29 -5.14
C GLY A 377 -5.79 26.88 -6.13
N LEU A 378 -5.70 28.21 -6.26
CA LEU A 378 -4.65 28.84 -7.07
C LEU A 378 -3.29 28.66 -6.42
N VAL A 379 -2.37 28.00 -7.12
CA VAL A 379 -1.00 27.73 -6.67
C VAL A 379 -0.02 28.03 -7.80
N TYR A 380 1.06 28.71 -7.47
CA TYR A 380 2.22 28.86 -8.33
C TYR A 380 3.37 28.01 -7.79
N VAL A 381 3.95 27.19 -8.66
CA VAL A 381 5.15 26.39 -8.38
C VAL A 381 6.23 26.86 -9.34
N SER A 382 7.40 27.14 -8.81
CA SER A 382 8.55 27.54 -9.62
C SER A 382 9.78 26.71 -9.31
N LEU A 383 10.65 26.57 -10.32
CA LEU A 383 11.93 25.89 -10.23
C LEU A 383 12.98 26.76 -10.91
N ALA A 384 14.08 27.01 -10.20
CA ALA A 384 15.25 27.76 -10.69
C ALA A 384 16.48 26.84 -10.71
N ASP A 385 17.19 26.77 -11.82
CA ASP A 385 18.47 26.08 -11.99
C ASP A 385 19.42 26.89 -12.87
N GLU A 386 20.50 26.29 -13.37
CA GLU A 386 21.43 26.92 -14.28
C GLU A 386 20.83 27.25 -15.67
N ARG A 387 19.74 26.60 -16.06
CA ARG A 387 19.02 26.86 -17.32
C ARG A 387 17.96 27.96 -17.19
N GLY A 388 17.87 28.62 -16.03
CA GLY A 388 16.89 29.65 -15.72
C GLY A 388 15.69 29.16 -14.92
N THR A 389 14.70 30.06 -14.76
CA THR A 389 13.55 29.82 -13.89
C THR A 389 12.28 29.49 -14.68
N GLN A 390 11.61 28.41 -14.33
CA GLN A 390 10.30 28.02 -14.84
C GLN A 390 9.25 28.22 -13.75
N VAL A 391 8.12 28.84 -14.09
CA VAL A 391 6.96 29.01 -13.21
C VAL A 391 5.74 28.38 -13.86
N ARG A 392 4.99 27.58 -13.08
CA ARG A 392 3.71 27.00 -13.50
C ARG A 392 2.59 27.45 -12.58
N GLU A 393 1.44 27.77 -13.17
CA GLU A 393 0.19 28.07 -12.48
C GLU A 393 -0.68 26.80 -12.44
N PHE A 394 -1.29 26.55 -11.29
CA PHE A 394 -2.23 25.46 -11.10
C PHE A 394 -3.48 25.96 -10.40
N ARG A 395 -4.61 25.29 -10.66
CA ARG A 395 -5.90 25.51 -9.99
C ARG A 395 -6.43 24.17 -9.52
N PHE A 396 -6.11 23.83 -8.28
CA PHE A 396 -6.47 22.53 -7.71
C PHE A 396 -7.85 22.59 -7.06
N PRO A 397 -8.74 21.64 -7.36
CA PRO A 397 -10.02 21.51 -6.67
C PRO A 397 -9.83 20.83 -5.30
N GLY A 398 -10.82 21.00 -4.43
CA GLY A 398 -10.90 20.28 -3.15
C GLY A 398 -10.64 21.16 -1.94
N ASP A 399 -10.48 20.48 -0.80
CA ASP A 399 -10.19 21.09 0.48
C ASP A 399 -8.70 21.48 0.65
N ARG A 400 -8.40 22.09 1.78
CA ARG A 400 -7.05 22.55 2.11
C ARG A 400 -5.99 21.44 2.08
N GLU A 401 -6.33 20.25 2.54
CA GLU A 401 -5.40 19.12 2.60
C GLU A 401 -5.07 18.63 1.19
N ARG A 402 -6.09 18.45 0.36
CA ARG A 402 -5.95 18.06 -1.05
C ARG A 402 -5.16 19.09 -1.85
N ILE A 403 -5.45 20.38 -1.70
CA ILE A 403 -4.73 21.45 -2.42
C ILE A 403 -3.24 21.45 -2.04
N ARG A 404 -2.91 21.30 -0.75
CA ARG A 404 -1.52 21.20 -0.29
C ARG A 404 -0.82 19.97 -0.87
N HIS A 405 -1.50 18.83 -0.88
CA HIS A 405 -0.98 17.59 -1.44
C HIS A 405 -0.71 17.74 -2.95
N TRP A 406 -1.68 18.21 -3.73
CA TRP A 406 -1.53 18.47 -5.15
C TRP A 406 -0.43 19.48 -5.48
N ALA A 407 -0.29 20.51 -4.67
CA ALA A 407 0.79 21.50 -4.82
C ALA A 407 2.17 20.87 -4.60
N SER A 408 2.30 19.99 -3.59
CA SER A 408 3.55 19.24 -3.36
C SER A 408 3.84 18.26 -4.50
N GLN A 409 2.83 17.58 -5.02
CA GLN A 409 2.95 16.68 -6.15
C GLN A 409 3.41 17.41 -7.42
N ALA A 410 2.81 18.57 -7.69
CA ALA A 410 3.20 19.41 -8.83
C ALA A 410 4.64 19.92 -8.72
N ALA A 411 5.11 20.21 -7.51
CA ALA A 411 6.49 20.61 -7.26
C ALA A 411 7.48 19.48 -7.58
N LEU A 412 7.21 18.28 -7.07
CA LEU A 412 8.04 17.11 -7.35
C LEU A 412 8.03 16.74 -8.83
N GLU A 413 6.87 16.81 -9.47
CA GLU A 413 6.76 16.57 -10.92
C GLU A 413 7.52 17.60 -11.75
N LEU A 414 7.49 18.86 -11.35
CA LEU A 414 8.28 19.91 -12.01
C LEU A 414 9.79 19.63 -11.91
N ILE A 415 10.25 19.17 -10.73
CA ILE A 415 11.65 18.75 -10.51
C ILE A 415 11.98 17.56 -11.42
N ARG A 416 11.15 16.51 -11.40
CA ARG A 416 11.35 15.29 -12.21
C ARG A 416 11.51 15.62 -13.69
N ARG A 417 10.56 16.40 -14.25
CA ARG A 417 10.61 16.79 -15.67
C ARG A 417 11.83 17.62 -16.03
N ARG A 418 12.28 18.48 -15.11
CA ARG A 418 13.46 19.33 -15.34
C ARG A 418 14.75 18.54 -15.30
N LEU A 419 14.79 17.47 -14.50
CA LEU A 419 15.95 16.62 -14.35
C LEU A 419 15.98 15.40 -15.30
N ARG A 420 14.88 15.06 -15.94
CA ARG A 420 14.83 14.01 -16.96
C ARG A 420 15.54 14.46 -18.22
#